data_b8ca5e6cffd4b3ffe9fee6b5bd8bf960
#
_entry.id   b8ca5e6cffd4b3ffe9fee6b5bd8bf960
#
_cell.length_a   1.000
_cell.length_b   1.000
_cell.length_c   1.000
_cell.angle_alpha   90.00
_cell.angle_beta   90.00
_cell.angle_gamma   90.00
#
_symmetry.space_group_name_H-M   'P 1'
#
loop_
_entity.id
_entity.type
_entity.pdbx_description
1 polymer ?
#
loop_
_entity_poly.entity_id
_entity_poly.type
_entity_poly.pdbx_seq_one_letter_code
_entity_poly.pdbx_strand_id
1 'polypeptide(L)'
;YLYTPTLEQIGEVMDNLRANMPVPPPALQLSGGEPTVRPDFVEIVEMAKDKGFRHIEVNTNGIKIADEKNGVEYIRQLRDAGADTFYLSFDGVTPEPYIGRAPSHLDEKGKQEYAKWLFNIKLRAIRNCREAEMHSLVLVPVIVKGMNDHQLGDIINFAIKNIDVVRCVNLQPVSFAGRTEQWEVQKGRITIPEVLDKIEEQTNGLIKTQDFYPVPCVVPISEFLNEYKMKPHVEFTVHPHCGAATYLFVEKGKATPITELANVDSFFNALTKAAEDIRHRHRTKAKLRVGASALKNIRLKILRQVMPAILQGNYESLKPFHYKTLMIGLMHFMDAYNFDLARVERCTINYGFPGGKIVPFCTMNTLHRQKLEKQYAVPLSKEARKRTKPKRE
;
A
#
# COMPACT_ATOMS: atom_id res chain seq x y z
N TYR A 1 -20.61 16.88 -12.04
CA TYR A 1 -19.37 17.03 -12.82
C TYR A 1 -18.56 15.74 -12.76
N LEU A 2 -17.69 15.52 -13.72
CA LEU A 2 -16.76 14.41 -13.77
C LEU A 2 -15.34 15.01 -13.89
N TYR A 3 -14.43 14.61 -13.01
CA TYR A 3 -13.02 14.92 -13.12
C TYR A 3 -12.30 13.68 -13.70
N THR A 4 -11.92 13.78 -14.96
CA THR A 4 -11.10 12.79 -15.64
C THR A 4 -9.97 13.55 -16.33
N PRO A 5 -8.74 13.54 -15.80
CA PRO A 5 -7.63 14.28 -16.37
C PRO A 5 -7.27 13.74 -17.77
N THR A 6 -6.83 14.62 -18.68
CA THR A 6 -6.30 14.22 -19.99
C THR A 6 -4.89 13.63 -19.82
N LEU A 7 -4.39 12.93 -20.84
CA LEU A 7 -3.01 12.42 -20.84
C LEU A 7 -1.97 13.54 -20.64
N GLU A 8 -2.21 14.70 -21.26
CA GLU A 8 -1.35 15.89 -21.08
C GLU A 8 -1.32 16.37 -19.62
N GLN A 9 -2.50 16.48 -18.99
CA GLN A 9 -2.60 16.86 -17.58
C GLN A 9 -1.93 15.85 -16.66
N ILE A 10 -2.07 14.55 -16.94
CA ILE A 10 -1.40 13.47 -16.20
C ILE A 10 0.12 13.60 -16.39
N GLY A 11 0.58 13.83 -17.62
CA GLY A 11 1.98 14.04 -17.93
C GLY A 11 2.57 15.24 -17.21
N GLU A 12 1.87 16.39 -17.17
CA GLU A 12 2.25 17.59 -16.42
C GLU A 12 2.36 17.29 -14.91
N VAL A 13 1.39 16.58 -14.33
CA VAL A 13 1.42 16.19 -12.90
C VAL A 13 2.64 15.33 -12.61
N MET A 14 2.94 14.35 -13.45
CA MET A 14 4.11 13.49 -13.28
C MET A 14 5.43 14.28 -13.38
N ASP A 15 5.55 15.22 -14.33
CA ASP A 15 6.72 16.07 -14.46
C ASP A 15 6.93 16.95 -13.23
N ASN A 16 5.85 17.56 -12.73
CA ASN A 16 5.88 18.37 -11.51
C ASN A 16 6.31 17.54 -10.30
N LEU A 17 5.83 16.29 -10.17
CA LEU A 17 6.25 15.39 -9.10
C LEU A 17 7.73 15.02 -9.22
N ARG A 18 8.21 14.75 -10.44
CA ARG A 18 9.63 14.41 -10.69
C ARG A 18 10.58 15.60 -10.51
N ALA A 19 10.07 16.83 -10.62
CA ALA A 19 10.83 18.06 -10.37
C ALA A 19 11.06 18.38 -8.88
N ASN A 20 10.44 17.64 -7.97
CA ASN A 20 10.61 17.90 -6.53
C ASN A 20 12.04 17.62 -6.06
N MET A 21 12.52 18.52 -5.20
CA MET A 21 13.86 18.48 -4.62
C MET A 21 13.78 18.32 -3.10
N PRO A 22 14.80 17.77 -2.43
CA PRO A 22 16.10 17.32 -2.94
C PRO A 22 16.06 15.92 -3.56
N VAL A 23 15.00 15.15 -3.38
CA VAL A 23 14.84 13.80 -3.94
C VAL A 23 13.44 13.69 -4.56
N PRO A 24 13.34 13.49 -5.86
CA PRO A 24 12.06 13.22 -6.51
C PRO A 24 11.41 11.95 -5.95
N PRO A 25 10.06 11.89 -5.81
CA PRO A 25 9.37 10.69 -5.36
C PRO A 25 9.69 9.50 -6.30
N PRO A 26 10.19 8.38 -5.77
CA PRO A 26 10.56 7.22 -6.59
C PRO A 26 9.35 6.36 -6.96
N ALA A 27 8.26 6.45 -6.19
CA ALA A 27 7.06 5.66 -6.35
C ALA A 27 5.88 6.53 -6.77
N LEU A 28 5.01 5.96 -7.60
CA LEU A 28 3.76 6.55 -8.03
C LEU A 28 2.64 5.52 -7.88
N GLN A 29 1.56 5.89 -7.18
CA GLN A 29 0.35 5.10 -7.15
C GLN A 29 -0.71 5.69 -8.07
N LEU A 30 -1.17 4.91 -9.03
CA LEU A 30 -2.25 5.27 -9.94
C LEU A 30 -3.58 4.83 -9.31
N SER A 31 -4.40 5.82 -8.96
CA SER A 31 -5.65 5.65 -8.23
C SER A 31 -6.73 6.56 -8.82
N GLY A 32 -7.95 6.42 -8.33
CA GLY A 32 -9.09 7.24 -8.76
C GLY A 32 -10.39 6.60 -8.33
N GLY A 33 -11.40 6.59 -9.19
CA GLY A 33 -12.56 5.73 -9.02
C GLY A 33 -12.14 4.27 -9.22
N GLU A 34 -11.92 3.89 -10.48
CA GLU A 34 -11.26 2.64 -10.88
C GLU A 34 -10.37 2.94 -12.10
N PRO A 35 -9.06 3.02 -11.95
CA PRO A 35 -8.17 3.46 -13.02
C PRO A 35 -8.14 2.50 -14.22
N THR A 36 -8.30 1.20 -13.97
CA THR A 36 -8.21 0.16 -15.02
C THR A 36 -9.34 0.22 -16.06
N VAL A 37 -10.42 0.97 -15.81
CA VAL A 37 -11.49 1.15 -16.80
C VAL A 37 -11.18 2.18 -17.88
N ARG A 38 -10.10 2.98 -17.70
CA ARG A 38 -9.65 3.92 -18.72
C ARG A 38 -9.08 3.16 -19.93
N PRO A 39 -9.49 3.51 -21.16
CA PRO A 39 -8.97 2.84 -22.36
C PRO A 39 -7.48 3.08 -22.59
N ASP A 40 -6.96 4.23 -22.16
CA ASP A 40 -5.56 4.70 -22.27
C ASP A 40 -4.71 4.37 -21.02
N PHE A 41 -5.17 3.45 -20.16
CA PHE A 41 -4.49 3.22 -18.87
C PHE A 41 -3.11 2.58 -19.00
N VAL A 42 -2.89 1.71 -19.98
CA VAL A 42 -1.57 1.13 -20.29
C VAL A 42 -0.58 2.23 -20.68
N GLU A 43 -0.99 3.17 -21.54
CA GLU A 43 -0.18 4.32 -21.93
C GLU A 43 0.20 5.22 -20.75
N ILE A 44 -0.72 5.38 -19.77
CA ILE A 44 -0.42 6.13 -18.54
C ILE A 44 0.66 5.43 -17.70
N VAL A 45 0.65 4.10 -17.64
CA VAL A 45 1.68 3.32 -16.94
C VAL A 45 3.03 3.45 -17.64
N GLU A 46 3.07 3.33 -18.97
CA GLU A 46 4.27 3.55 -19.78
C GLU A 46 4.84 4.96 -19.58
N MET A 47 3.99 5.98 -19.65
CA MET A 47 4.36 7.37 -19.37
C MET A 47 4.99 7.55 -18.00
N ALA A 48 4.46 6.91 -16.98
CA ALA A 48 5.02 6.96 -15.62
C ALA A 48 6.43 6.35 -15.58
N LYS A 49 6.63 5.23 -16.27
CA LYS A 49 7.94 4.57 -16.39
C LYS A 49 8.96 5.45 -17.11
N ASP A 50 8.57 6.02 -18.23
CA ASP A 50 9.42 6.89 -19.07
C ASP A 50 9.83 8.16 -18.31
N LYS A 51 8.95 8.71 -17.48
CA LYS A 51 9.24 9.86 -16.60
C LYS A 51 10.11 9.50 -15.39
N GLY A 52 10.52 8.23 -15.24
CA GLY A 52 11.52 7.78 -14.27
C GLY A 52 10.96 7.43 -12.90
N PHE A 53 9.69 7.14 -12.77
CA PHE A 53 9.19 6.48 -11.56
C PHE A 53 9.71 5.04 -11.52
N ARG A 54 10.30 4.66 -10.38
CA ARG A 54 10.95 3.35 -10.21
C ARG A 54 10.00 2.28 -9.73
N HIS A 55 8.91 2.69 -9.11
CA HIS A 55 7.89 1.81 -8.57
C HIS A 55 6.50 2.38 -8.89
N ILE A 56 5.75 1.64 -9.69
CA ILE A 56 4.43 2.04 -10.16
C ILE A 56 3.40 1.07 -9.60
N GLU A 57 2.50 1.61 -8.79
CA GLU A 57 1.43 0.87 -8.13
C GLU A 57 0.09 1.17 -8.79
N VAL A 58 -0.68 0.12 -9.06
CA VAL A 58 -2.04 0.22 -9.62
C VAL A 58 -3.05 -0.15 -8.56
N ASN A 59 -3.84 0.84 -8.12
CA ASN A 59 -4.94 0.61 -7.19
C ASN A 59 -6.19 0.17 -7.95
N THR A 60 -6.73 -1.02 -7.66
CA THR A 60 -7.85 -1.59 -8.41
C THR A 60 -8.86 -2.34 -7.55
N ASN A 61 -10.11 -2.29 -7.99
CA ASN A 61 -11.17 -3.15 -7.44
C ASN A 61 -11.11 -4.59 -7.95
N GLY A 62 -10.25 -4.89 -8.90
CA GLY A 62 -10.00 -6.23 -9.41
C GLY A 62 -10.92 -6.71 -10.53
N ILE A 63 -12.00 -5.99 -10.86
CA ILE A 63 -13.01 -6.46 -11.82
C ILE A 63 -12.41 -6.63 -13.23
N LYS A 64 -11.66 -5.63 -13.70
CA LYS A 64 -11.04 -5.68 -15.04
C LYS A 64 -9.96 -6.75 -15.16
N ILE A 65 -9.11 -6.88 -14.15
CA ILE A 65 -8.05 -7.90 -14.13
C ILE A 65 -8.57 -9.32 -13.86
N ALA A 66 -9.81 -9.44 -13.36
CA ALA A 66 -10.50 -10.73 -13.20
C ALA A 66 -11.33 -11.14 -14.42
N ASP A 67 -11.27 -10.42 -15.53
CA ASP A 67 -11.97 -10.81 -16.76
C ASP A 67 -11.52 -12.21 -17.22
N GLU A 68 -12.47 -13.06 -17.59
CA GLU A 68 -12.19 -14.46 -17.92
C GLU A 68 -11.42 -14.64 -19.23
N LYS A 69 -11.63 -13.73 -20.16
CA LYS A 69 -11.05 -13.83 -21.50
C LYS A 69 -9.77 -13.01 -21.63
N ASN A 70 -9.77 -11.82 -21.10
CA ASN A 70 -8.72 -10.84 -21.37
C ASN A 70 -7.94 -10.43 -20.12
N GLY A 71 -8.34 -10.86 -18.91
CA GLY A 71 -7.74 -10.40 -17.65
C GLY A 71 -6.25 -10.70 -17.54
N VAL A 72 -5.84 -11.90 -17.90
CA VAL A 72 -4.42 -12.32 -17.86
C VAL A 72 -3.58 -11.49 -18.83
N GLU A 73 -4.06 -11.31 -20.06
CA GLU A 73 -3.35 -10.53 -21.08
C GLU A 73 -3.27 -9.05 -20.68
N TYR A 74 -4.35 -8.50 -20.14
CA TYR A 74 -4.37 -7.12 -19.67
C TYR A 74 -3.37 -6.89 -18.52
N ILE A 75 -3.23 -7.86 -17.60
CA ILE A 75 -2.21 -7.81 -16.54
C ILE A 75 -0.81 -7.84 -17.15
N ARG A 76 -0.55 -8.69 -18.15
CA ARG A 76 0.75 -8.72 -18.85
C ARG A 76 1.06 -7.37 -19.49
N GLN A 77 0.11 -6.78 -20.21
CA GLN A 77 0.28 -5.45 -20.79
C GLN A 77 0.65 -4.39 -19.75
N LEU A 78 -0.04 -4.35 -18.60
CA LEU A 78 0.29 -3.42 -17.52
C LEU A 78 1.67 -3.69 -16.90
N ARG A 79 2.03 -4.96 -16.69
CA ARG A 79 3.35 -5.35 -16.18
C ARG A 79 4.46 -4.94 -17.14
N ASP A 80 4.29 -5.23 -18.41
CA ASP A 80 5.28 -4.94 -19.46
C ASP A 80 5.41 -3.44 -19.70
N ALA A 81 4.32 -2.67 -19.52
CA ALA A 81 4.32 -1.21 -19.47
C ALA A 81 5.07 -0.62 -18.26
N GLY A 82 5.31 -1.43 -17.22
CA GLY A 82 6.09 -1.02 -16.04
C GLY A 82 5.33 -0.96 -14.72
N ALA A 83 4.10 -1.51 -14.63
CA ALA A 83 3.42 -1.68 -13.35
C ALA A 83 4.15 -2.71 -12.50
N ASP A 84 4.56 -2.31 -11.30
CA ASP A 84 5.33 -3.16 -10.38
C ASP A 84 4.43 -3.87 -9.37
N THR A 85 3.32 -3.26 -8.95
CA THR A 85 2.48 -3.76 -7.86
C THR A 85 1.00 -3.45 -8.13
N PHE A 86 0.13 -4.39 -7.86
CA PHE A 86 -1.30 -4.15 -7.76
C PHE A 86 -1.74 -4.03 -6.30
N TYR A 87 -2.43 -2.93 -5.99
CA TYR A 87 -3.17 -2.71 -4.75
C TYR A 87 -4.61 -3.16 -4.95
N LEU A 88 -4.91 -4.40 -4.56
CA LEU A 88 -6.23 -5.00 -4.73
C LEU A 88 -7.11 -4.73 -3.52
N SER A 89 -8.22 -4.04 -3.71
CA SER A 89 -9.29 -3.96 -2.70
C SER A 89 -9.76 -5.38 -2.35
N PHE A 90 -9.60 -5.79 -1.08
CA PHE A 90 -9.85 -7.16 -0.61
C PHE A 90 -10.36 -7.14 0.84
N ASP A 91 -11.67 -6.99 1.03
CA ASP A 91 -12.25 -6.70 2.35
C ASP A 91 -12.42 -7.93 3.26
N GLY A 92 -12.27 -9.15 2.74
CA GLY A 92 -12.37 -10.38 3.55
C GLY A 92 -12.22 -11.66 2.73
N VAL A 93 -12.18 -12.80 3.41
CA VAL A 93 -12.02 -14.14 2.84
C VAL A 93 -13.36 -14.89 2.68
N THR A 94 -14.45 -14.20 2.93
CA THR A 94 -15.84 -14.67 2.76
C THR A 94 -16.66 -13.60 2.05
N PRO A 95 -17.87 -13.91 1.55
CA PRO A 95 -18.72 -12.92 0.83
C PRO A 95 -19.26 -11.79 1.72
N GLU A 96 -19.46 -12.00 3.03
CA GLU A 96 -20.18 -11.09 3.91
C GLU A 96 -19.60 -9.66 3.93
N PRO A 97 -18.28 -9.43 4.00
CA PRO A 97 -17.71 -8.07 3.98
C PRO A 97 -18.02 -7.29 2.70
N TYR A 98 -18.40 -7.97 1.63
CA TYR A 98 -18.70 -7.34 0.32
C TYR A 98 -20.16 -6.93 0.17
N ILE A 99 -21.06 -7.26 1.10
CA ILE A 99 -22.47 -6.89 1.07
C ILE A 99 -22.63 -5.37 1.00
N GLY A 100 -21.85 -4.63 1.78
CA GLY A 100 -21.82 -3.17 1.78
C GLY A 100 -21.31 -2.52 0.48
N ARG A 101 -20.72 -3.30 -0.44
CA ARG A 101 -20.28 -2.85 -1.76
C ARG A 101 -21.37 -3.01 -2.83
N ALA A 102 -22.46 -3.68 -2.51
CA ALA A 102 -23.55 -3.91 -3.45
C ALA A 102 -24.28 -2.61 -3.77
N PRO A 103 -24.78 -2.46 -5.02
CA PRO A 103 -25.61 -1.33 -5.40
C PRO A 103 -26.84 -1.19 -4.49
N SER A 104 -27.17 0.05 -4.11
CA SER A 104 -28.24 0.34 -3.15
C SER A 104 -29.65 -0.04 -3.61
N HIS A 105 -29.85 -0.22 -4.93
CA HIS A 105 -31.15 -0.60 -5.50
C HIS A 105 -31.43 -2.11 -5.44
N LEU A 106 -30.46 -2.93 -5.03
CA LEU A 106 -30.64 -4.37 -4.86
C LEU A 106 -31.33 -4.67 -3.54
N ASP A 107 -32.24 -5.65 -3.56
CA ASP A 107 -32.80 -6.25 -2.36
C ASP A 107 -31.73 -7.09 -1.59
N GLU A 108 -32.06 -7.58 -0.41
CA GLU A 108 -31.09 -8.30 0.43
C GLU A 108 -30.54 -9.57 -0.26
N LYS A 109 -31.38 -10.29 -1.02
CA LYS A 109 -30.94 -11.46 -1.79
C LYS A 109 -29.97 -11.05 -2.91
N GLY A 110 -30.31 -10.01 -3.65
CA GLY A 110 -29.45 -9.46 -4.70
C GLY A 110 -28.10 -8.94 -4.17
N LYS A 111 -28.10 -8.31 -2.98
CA LYS A 111 -26.86 -7.90 -2.30
C LYS A 111 -25.99 -9.09 -1.92
N GLN A 112 -26.58 -10.18 -1.43
CA GLN A 112 -25.82 -11.41 -1.11
C GLN A 112 -25.25 -12.07 -2.37
N GLU A 113 -26.02 -12.14 -3.45
CA GLU A 113 -25.53 -12.66 -4.74
C GLU A 113 -24.41 -11.79 -5.32
N TYR A 114 -24.55 -10.47 -5.25
CA TYR A 114 -23.50 -9.53 -5.64
C TYR A 114 -22.23 -9.72 -4.81
N ALA A 115 -22.34 -9.88 -3.49
CA ALA A 115 -21.21 -10.10 -2.58
C ALA A 115 -20.47 -11.40 -2.94
N LYS A 116 -21.18 -12.51 -3.20
CA LYS A 116 -20.58 -13.76 -3.67
C LYS A 116 -19.86 -13.59 -5.01
N TRP A 117 -20.50 -12.90 -5.94
CA TRP A 117 -19.88 -12.59 -7.23
C TRP A 117 -18.60 -11.77 -7.05
N LEU A 118 -18.65 -10.69 -6.25
CA LEU A 118 -17.49 -9.82 -6.03
C LEU A 118 -16.35 -10.53 -5.32
N PHE A 119 -16.66 -11.39 -4.34
CA PHE A 119 -15.64 -12.23 -3.70
C PHE A 119 -14.97 -13.17 -4.72
N ASN A 120 -15.72 -13.83 -5.59
CA ASN A 120 -15.17 -14.68 -6.65
C ASN A 120 -14.31 -13.88 -7.64
N ILE A 121 -14.65 -12.61 -7.92
CA ILE A 121 -13.82 -11.67 -8.68
C ILE A 121 -12.44 -11.51 -8.00
N LYS A 122 -12.40 -11.34 -6.67
CA LYS A 122 -11.12 -11.21 -5.96
C LYS A 122 -10.25 -12.45 -6.09
N LEU A 123 -10.83 -13.62 -5.92
CA LEU A 123 -10.12 -14.88 -6.08
C LEU A 123 -9.60 -15.07 -7.51
N ARG A 124 -10.41 -14.72 -8.51
CA ARG A 124 -10.02 -14.80 -9.92
C ARG A 124 -8.94 -13.77 -10.27
N ALA A 125 -9.01 -12.55 -9.77
CA ALA A 125 -7.97 -11.54 -9.94
C ALA A 125 -6.60 -12.04 -9.45
N ILE A 126 -6.55 -12.67 -8.27
CA ILE A 126 -5.32 -13.26 -7.71
C ILE A 126 -4.81 -14.40 -8.59
N ARG A 127 -5.71 -15.28 -9.08
CA ARG A 127 -5.33 -16.37 -9.99
C ARG A 127 -4.78 -15.82 -11.32
N ASN A 128 -5.43 -14.82 -11.90
CA ASN A 128 -4.99 -14.18 -13.14
C ASN A 128 -3.63 -13.47 -12.98
N CYS A 129 -3.37 -12.83 -11.81
CA CYS A 129 -2.06 -12.28 -11.50
C CYS A 129 -0.98 -13.37 -11.47
N ARG A 130 -1.27 -14.53 -10.88
CA ARG A 130 -0.34 -15.69 -10.87
C ARG A 130 -0.03 -16.17 -12.28
N GLU A 131 -1.06 -16.33 -13.12
CA GLU A 131 -0.91 -16.78 -14.51
C GLU A 131 -0.18 -15.77 -15.39
N ALA A 132 -0.36 -14.48 -15.11
CA ALA A 132 0.34 -13.40 -15.78
C ALA A 132 1.75 -13.15 -15.24
N GLU A 133 2.23 -13.94 -14.26
CA GLU A 133 3.52 -13.75 -13.58
C GLU A 133 3.67 -12.37 -12.90
N MET A 134 2.57 -11.81 -12.44
CA MET A 134 2.54 -10.59 -11.64
C MET A 134 2.68 -10.94 -10.16
N HIS A 135 3.92 -11.00 -9.67
CA HIS A 135 4.27 -11.52 -8.35
C HIS A 135 4.27 -10.47 -7.22
N SER A 136 3.68 -9.33 -7.43
CA SER A 136 3.56 -8.28 -6.39
C SER A 136 2.14 -7.78 -6.28
N LEU A 137 1.37 -8.45 -5.44
CA LEU A 137 0.00 -8.09 -5.10
C LEU A 137 -0.09 -7.70 -3.63
N VAL A 138 -0.72 -6.58 -3.35
CA VAL A 138 -1.07 -6.12 -2.00
C VAL A 138 -2.56 -6.31 -1.80
N LEU A 139 -2.95 -7.05 -0.77
CA LEU A 139 -4.34 -7.12 -0.32
C LEU A 139 -4.64 -5.92 0.57
N VAL A 140 -5.68 -5.18 0.24
CA VAL A 140 -6.03 -3.92 0.92
C VAL A 140 -7.43 -4.00 1.51
N PRO A 141 -7.59 -4.59 2.70
CA PRO A 141 -8.87 -4.60 3.39
C PRO A 141 -9.08 -3.29 4.16
N VAL A 142 -10.25 -2.68 3.97
CA VAL A 142 -10.75 -1.63 4.84
C VAL A 142 -11.41 -2.29 6.04
N ILE A 143 -10.84 -2.11 7.23
CA ILE A 143 -11.32 -2.77 8.45
C ILE A 143 -12.38 -1.92 9.14
N VAL A 144 -13.57 -2.50 9.29
CA VAL A 144 -14.72 -1.88 9.94
C VAL A 144 -15.14 -2.75 11.13
N LYS A 145 -15.24 -2.15 12.30
CA LYS A 145 -15.67 -2.87 13.52
C LYS A 145 -17.04 -3.51 13.34
N GLY A 146 -17.13 -4.80 13.69
CA GLY A 146 -18.35 -5.58 13.54
C GLY A 146 -18.68 -6.06 12.13
N MET A 147 -17.85 -5.71 11.11
CA MET A 147 -18.06 -6.13 9.71
C MET A 147 -17.06 -7.20 9.28
N ASN A 148 -15.77 -6.92 9.38
CA ASN A 148 -14.70 -7.81 8.93
C ASN A 148 -13.50 -7.87 9.90
N ASP A 149 -13.57 -7.19 11.03
CA ASP A 149 -12.55 -7.17 12.06
C ASP A 149 -12.35 -8.53 12.75
N HIS A 150 -13.25 -9.47 12.52
CA HIS A 150 -13.16 -10.88 12.96
C HIS A 150 -12.44 -11.78 11.95
N GLN A 151 -12.06 -11.28 10.77
CA GLN A 151 -11.39 -12.05 9.71
C GLN A 151 -9.89 -11.71 9.54
N LEU A 152 -9.29 -10.95 10.45
CA LEU A 152 -7.91 -10.49 10.30
C LEU A 152 -6.91 -11.65 10.22
N GLY A 153 -7.03 -12.62 11.11
CA GLY A 153 -6.23 -13.83 11.10
C GLY A 153 -6.42 -14.65 9.82
N ASP A 154 -7.64 -14.78 9.34
CA ASP A 154 -7.98 -15.52 8.13
C ASP A 154 -7.44 -14.82 6.88
N ILE A 155 -7.50 -13.48 6.80
CA ILE A 155 -6.90 -12.68 5.71
C ILE A 155 -5.38 -12.88 5.68
N ILE A 156 -4.71 -12.85 6.83
CA ILE A 156 -3.27 -13.08 6.93
C ILE A 156 -2.93 -14.52 6.52
N ASN A 157 -3.67 -15.51 7.00
CA ASN A 157 -3.49 -16.91 6.61
C ASN A 157 -3.73 -17.13 5.11
N PHE A 158 -4.71 -16.45 4.54
CA PHE A 158 -4.95 -16.46 3.10
C PHE A 158 -3.75 -15.89 2.32
N ALA A 159 -3.18 -14.78 2.78
CA ALA A 159 -1.99 -14.18 2.16
C ALA A 159 -0.75 -15.11 2.28
N ILE A 160 -0.55 -15.77 3.43
CA ILE A 160 0.52 -16.77 3.62
C ILE A 160 0.39 -17.92 2.62
N LYS A 161 -0.83 -18.44 2.39
CA LYS A 161 -1.10 -19.50 1.41
C LYS A 161 -0.88 -19.07 -0.04
N ASN A 162 -0.95 -17.76 -0.31
CA ASN A 162 -0.77 -17.18 -1.64
C ASN A 162 0.52 -16.35 -1.74
N ILE A 163 1.54 -16.70 -0.95
CA ILE A 163 2.81 -15.97 -0.87
C ILE A 163 3.55 -15.92 -2.23
N ASP A 164 3.24 -16.78 -3.17
CA ASP A 164 3.77 -16.75 -4.52
C ASP A 164 3.35 -15.50 -5.32
N VAL A 165 2.24 -14.88 -4.96
CA VAL A 165 1.67 -13.69 -5.62
C VAL A 165 1.52 -12.52 -4.64
N VAL A 166 1.02 -12.79 -3.42
CA VAL A 166 0.74 -11.77 -2.41
C VAL A 166 2.00 -11.42 -1.64
N ARG A 167 2.37 -10.13 -1.59
CA ARG A 167 3.57 -9.62 -0.89
C ARG A 167 3.25 -8.80 0.34
N CYS A 168 2.02 -8.32 0.43
CA CYS A 168 1.60 -7.48 1.54
C CYS A 168 0.10 -7.63 1.81
N VAL A 169 -0.24 -7.55 3.08
CA VAL A 169 -1.59 -7.23 3.54
C VAL A 169 -1.52 -5.86 4.19
N ASN A 170 -2.14 -4.85 3.58
CA ASN A 170 -2.19 -3.49 4.10
C ASN A 170 -3.56 -3.22 4.73
N LEU A 171 -3.68 -3.52 6.02
CA LEU A 171 -4.89 -3.34 6.81
C LEU A 171 -5.17 -1.85 7.02
N GLN A 172 -6.34 -1.39 6.60
CA GLN A 172 -6.72 0.02 6.70
C GLN A 172 -7.91 0.19 7.65
N PRO A 173 -7.70 0.55 8.93
CA PRO A 173 -8.81 0.99 9.77
C PRO A 173 -9.63 2.04 9.03
N VAL A 174 -10.95 1.90 9.06
CA VAL A 174 -11.86 2.72 8.26
C VAL A 174 -11.69 4.21 8.55
N SER A 175 -11.66 5.00 7.48
CA SER A 175 -11.68 6.47 7.50
C SER A 175 -13.01 6.94 6.95
N PHE A 176 -13.75 7.71 7.75
CA PHE A 176 -15.10 8.18 7.43
C PHE A 176 -15.03 9.48 6.65
N ALA A 177 -14.84 9.37 5.34
CA ALA A 177 -14.79 10.49 4.43
C ALA A 177 -16.13 10.64 3.66
N GLY A 178 -16.51 11.88 3.39
CA GLY A 178 -17.73 12.19 2.66
C GLY A 178 -18.96 12.39 3.56
N ARG A 179 -20.11 11.84 3.16
CA ARG A 179 -21.38 11.96 3.91
C ARG A 179 -21.56 10.75 4.82
N THR A 180 -21.02 10.84 6.01
CA THR A 180 -21.14 9.76 7.02
C THR A 180 -21.80 10.35 8.26
N GLU A 181 -22.79 9.66 8.80
CA GLU A 181 -23.47 10.07 10.03
C GLU A 181 -22.63 9.70 11.27
N GLN A 182 -22.72 10.51 12.32
CA GLN A 182 -21.90 10.33 13.52
C GLN A 182 -22.10 8.97 14.21
N TRP A 183 -23.30 8.41 14.15
CA TRP A 183 -23.59 7.10 14.72
C TRP A 183 -22.89 5.95 13.94
N GLU A 184 -22.72 6.09 12.63
CA GLU A 184 -21.95 5.12 11.81
C GLU A 184 -20.48 5.15 12.21
N VAL A 185 -19.93 6.36 12.46
CA VAL A 185 -18.56 6.54 12.95
C VAL A 185 -18.38 5.81 14.27
N GLN A 186 -19.29 5.98 15.24
CA GLN A 186 -19.18 5.34 16.55
C GLN A 186 -19.24 3.82 16.47
N LYS A 187 -20.06 3.27 15.59
CA LYS A 187 -20.22 1.82 15.44
C LYS A 187 -19.08 1.16 14.67
N GLY A 188 -18.64 1.80 13.59
CA GLY A 188 -17.71 1.19 12.66
C GLY A 188 -16.23 1.50 12.92
N ARG A 189 -15.93 2.50 13.79
CA ARG A 189 -14.53 2.91 14.04
C ARG A 189 -13.76 1.81 14.74
N ILE A 190 -12.57 1.57 14.22
CA ILE A 190 -11.55 0.73 14.83
C ILE A 190 -10.20 1.45 14.72
N THR A 191 -9.31 1.24 15.68
CA THR A 191 -8.00 1.89 15.77
C THR A 191 -6.87 0.89 15.48
N ILE A 192 -5.66 1.38 15.24
CA ILE A 192 -4.48 0.51 15.05
C ILE A 192 -4.29 -0.41 16.26
N PRO A 193 -4.28 0.05 17.52
CA PRO A 193 -4.15 -0.85 18.68
C PRO A 193 -5.20 -1.96 18.70
N GLU A 194 -6.49 -1.63 18.49
CA GLU A 194 -7.55 -2.63 18.45
C GLU A 194 -7.35 -3.68 17.34
N VAL A 195 -6.83 -3.26 16.19
CA VAL A 195 -6.50 -4.19 15.09
C VAL A 195 -5.32 -5.08 15.47
N LEU A 196 -4.29 -4.56 16.13
CA LEU A 196 -3.13 -5.32 16.59
C LEU A 196 -3.54 -6.39 17.62
N ASP A 197 -4.35 -6.02 18.61
CA ASP A 197 -4.86 -6.97 19.63
C ASP A 197 -5.65 -8.11 18.97
N LYS A 198 -6.50 -7.78 18.00
CA LYS A 198 -7.27 -8.79 17.24
C LYS A 198 -6.39 -9.68 16.36
N ILE A 199 -5.32 -9.14 15.77
CA ILE A 199 -4.34 -9.96 15.02
C ILE A 199 -3.69 -10.97 15.96
N GLU A 200 -3.22 -10.55 17.13
CA GLU A 200 -2.61 -11.43 18.12
C GLU A 200 -3.57 -12.53 18.57
N GLU A 201 -4.81 -12.17 18.90
CA GLU A 201 -5.85 -13.12 19.26
C GLU A 201 -6.15 -14.12 18.13
N GLN A 202 -6.45 -13.62 16.93
CA GLN A 202 -6.90 -14.45 15.80
C GLN A 202 -5.78 -15.27 15.15
N THR A 203 -4.53 -14.92 15.40
CA THR A 203 -3.36 -15.72 14.97
C THR A 203 -2.84 -16.65 16.08
N ASN A 204 -3.57 -16.77 17.19
CA ASN A 204 -3.17 -17.55 18.37
C ASN A 204 -1.75 -17.19 18.85
N GLY A 205 -1.41 -15.91 18.86
CA GLY A 205 -0.12 -15.39 19.29
C GLY A 205 1.06 -15.66 18.33
N LEU A 206 0.78 -16.12 17.10
CA LEU A 206 1.82 -16.23 16.07
C LEU A 206 2.41 -14.84 15.73
N ILE A 207 1.56 -13.83 15.67
CA ILE A 207 1.96 -12.43 15.44
C ILE A 207 1.49 -11.65 16.66
N LYS A 208 2.43 -11.08 17.39
CA LYS A 208 2.15 -10.33 18.62
C LYS A 208 2.11 -8.84 18.34
N THR A 209 1.39 -8.10 19.14
CA THR A 209 1.35 -6.63 19.09
C THR A 209 2.76 -6.03 19.12
N GLN A 210 3.68 -6.58 19.90
CA GLN A 210 5.07 -6.14 20.00
C GLN A 210 5.93 -6.44 18.75
N ASP A 211 5.44 -7.24 17.80
CA ASP A 211 6.15 -7.52 16.55
C ASP A 211 6.01 -6.38 15.53
N PHE A 212 5.11 -5.43 15.80
CA PHE A 212 4.86 -4.29 14.92
C PHE A 212 5.67 -3.08 15.32
N TYR A 213 6.25 -2.44 14.32
CA TYR A 213 7.00 -1.21 14.46
C TYR A 213 6.28 -0.06 13.74
N PRO A 214 6.24 1.15 14.31
CA PRO A 214 5.76 2.33 13.59
C PRO A 214 6.67 2.62 12.40
N VAL A 215 6.11 3.15 11.31
CA VAL A 215 6.86 3.39 10.06
C VAL A 215 8.18 4.14 10.25
N PRO A 216 8.31 5.15 11.15
CA PRO A 216 9.59 5.84 11.37
C PRO A 216 10.74 4.95 11.86
N CYS A 217 10.49 3.70 12.27
CA CYS A 217 11.56 2.80 12.70
C CYS A 217 12.64 2.56 11.63
N VAL A 218 12.30 2.74 10.33
CA VAL A 218 13.23 2.52 9.21
C VAL A 218 14.04 3.76 8.83
N VAL A 219 13.81 4.92 9.45
CA VAL A 219 14.59 6.16 9.23
C VAL A 219 16.10 5.94 9.31
N PRO A 220 16.66 5.15 10.27
CA PRO A 220 18.07 4.86 10.33
C PRO A 220 18.68 4.27 9.06
N ILE A 221 17.88 3.58 8.24
CA ILE A 221 18.33 3.08 6.92
C ILE A 221 18.60 4.25 5.98
N SER A 222 17.67 5.20 5.89
CA SER A 222 17.82 6.38 5.04
C SER A 222 18.98 7.26 5.49
N GLU A 223 19.12 7.50 6.80
CA GLU A 223 20.23 8.26 7.37
C GLU A 223 21.58 7.60 7.05
N PHE A 224 21.71 6.30 7.29
CA PHE A 224 22.94 5.58 6.97
C PHE A 224 23.28 5.65 5.47
N LEU A 225 22.27 5.49 4.59
CA LEU A 225 22.48 5.56 3.14
C LEU A 225 22.88 6.96 2.68
N ASN A 226 22.29 8.02 3.26
CA ASN A 226 22.64 9.40 2.97
C ASN A 226 24.12 9.67 3.21
N GLU A 227 24.58 9.31 4.42
CA GLU A 227 25.98 9.50 4.81
C GLU A 227 26.92 8.58 4.02
N TYR A 228 26.54 7.31 3.83
CA TYR A 228 27.37 6.34 3.14
C TYR A 228 27.59 6.65 1.67
N LYS A 229 26.54 7.06 0.97
CA LYS A 229 26.57 7.41 -0.47
C LYS A 229 26.84 8.88 -0.74
N MET A 230 26.92 9.71 0.32
CA MET A 230 27.11 11.16 0.23
C MET A 230 26.11 11.86 -0.71
N LYS A 231 24.87 11.40 -0.70
CA LYS A 231 23.77 11.99 -1.46
C LYS A 231 22.46 11.74 -0.76
N PRO A 232 21.48 12.64 -0.87
CA PRO A 232 20.18 12.46 -0.26
C PRO A 232 19.43 11.26 -0.90
N HIS A 233 18.75 10.51 -0.05
CA HIS A 233 17.84 9.44 -0.40
C HIS A 233 16.47 9.77 0.18
N VAL A 234 15.43 9.11 -0.35
CA VAL A 234 14.09 9.20 0.23
C VAL A 234 14.13 8.72 1.67
N GLU A 235 13.60 9.52 2.55
CA GLU A 235 13.37 9.15 3.94
C GLU A 235 11.98 8.53 4.06
N PHE A 236 11.95 7.21 4.29
CA PHE A 236 10.70 6.49 4.50
C PHE A 236 10.18 6.75 5.91
N THR A 237 9.41 7.82 6.06
CA THR A 237 8.85 8.21 7.35
C THR A 237 7.46 8.80 7.16
N VAL A 238 6.67 8.72 8.21
CA VAL A 238 5.39 9.40 8.40
C VAL A 238 5.24 9.70 9.89
N HIS A 239 4.17 10.35 10.29
CA HIS A 239 3.87 10.45 11.71
C HIS A 239 3.68 9.03 12.33
N PRO A 240 4.20 8.73 13.53
CA PRO A 240 4.11 7.38 14.14
C PRO A 240 2.69 6.82 14.23
N HIS A 241 1.69 7.68 14.42
CA HIS A 241 0.27 7.27 14.48
C HIS A 241 -0.37 6.97 13.12
N CYS A 242 0.35 7.18 12.01
CA CYS A 242 -0.21 6.90 10.67
C CYS A 242 -0.21 5.43 10.34
N GLY A 243 0.76 4.66 10.83
CA GLY A 243 0.86 3.26 10.49
C GLY A 243 1.95 2.51 11.24
N ALA A 244 1.84 1.21 11.20
CA ALA A 244 2.82 0.27 11.73
C ALA A 244 2.94 -0.92 10.78
N ALA A 245 4.05 -1.64 10.84
CA ALA A 245 4.24 -2.82 10.01
C ALA A 245 5.11 -3.87 10.71
N THR A 246 4.94 -5.11 10.29
CA THR A 246 5.86 -6.21 10.56
C THR A 246 6.08 -7.04 9.30
N TYR A 247 7.07 -7.91 9.33
CA TYR A 247 7.35 -8.86 8.27
C TYR A 247 7.27 -10.29 8.80
N LEU A 248 6.64 -11.15 8.01
CA LEU A 248 6.66 -12.59 8.22
C LEU A 248 7.60 -13.23 7.21
N PHE A 249 8.51 -14.05 7.68
CA PHE A 249 9.28 -14.94 6.82
C PHE A 249 8.51 -16.24 6.64
N VAL A 250 8.14 -16.54 5.40
CA VAL A 250 7.30 -17.71 5.05
C VAL A 250 8.15 -18.75 4.31
N GLU A 251 8.25 -19.93 4.89
CA GLU A 251 8.97 -21.05 4.28
C GLU A 251 8.21 -22.36 4.49
N LYS A 252 7.94 -23.07 3.39
CA LYS A 252 7.17 -24.33 3.40
C LYS A 252 5.82 -24.21 4.12
N GLY A 253 5.13 -23.07 3.91
CA GLY A 253 3.83 -22.77 4.53
C GLY A 253 3.87 -22.38 6.01
N LYS A 254 5.06 -22.33 6.63
CA LYS A 254 5.23 -21.85 8.01
C LYS A 254 5.67 -20.39 7.99
N ALA A 255 4.93 -19.54 8.67
CA ALA A 255 5.28 -18.13 8.88
C ALA A 255 6.03 -17.95 10.20
N THR A 256 7.01 -17.05 10.23
CA THR A 256 7.79 -16.67 11.42
C THR A 256 7.95 -15.15 11.41
N PRO A 257 7.57 -14.43 12.46
CA PRO A 257 7.78 -13.00 12.57
C PRO A 257 9.27 -12.64 12.47
N ILE A 258 9.57 -11.49 11.84
CA ILE A 258 10.96 -11.03 11.67
C ILE A 258 11.64 -10.77 13.02
N THR A 259 10.88 -10.41 14.03
CA THR A 259 11.34 -10.17 15.40
C THR A 259 11.89 -11.42 16.09
N GLU A 260 11.42 -12.61 15.69
CA GLU A 260 12.04 -13.87 16.12
C GLU A 260 13.34 -14.20 15.39
N LEU A 261 13.58 -13.58 14.24
CA LEU A 261 14.69 -13.86 13.34
C LEU A 261 15.79 -12.79 13.42
N ALA A 262 15.46 -11.60 13.91
CA ALA A 262 16.35 -10.47 14.05
C ALA A 262 16.00 -9.62 15.28
N ASN A 263 17.02 -9.12 15.98
CA ASN A 263 16.83 -8.04 16.95
C ASN A 263 16.82 -6.71 16.18
N VAL A 264 15.60 -6.29 15.81
CA VAL A 264 15.34 -5.14 14.92
C VAL A 264 15.87 -3.84 15.55
N ASP A 265 15.59 -3.61 16.83
CA ASP A 265 16.01 -2.40 17.54
C ASP A 265 17.54 -2.28 17.62
N SER A 266 18.22 -3.37 17.98
CA SER A 266 19.69 -3.38 18.06
C SER A 266 20.33 -3.17 16.69
N PHE A 267 19.70 -3.67 15.61
CA PHE A 267 20.20 -3.47 14.26
C PHE A 267 20.02 -2.02 13.80
N PHE A 268 18.85 -1.41 14.01
CA PHE A 268 18.61 -0.01 13.65
C PHE A 268 19.46 0.95 14.48
N ASN A 269 19.62 0.71 15.77
CA ASN A 269 20.54 1.48 16.60
C ASN A 269 22.01 1.41 16.09
N ALA A 270 22.42 0.28 15.55
CA ALA A 270 23.75 0.16 14.94
C ALA A 270 23.86 0.96 13.64
N LEU A 271 22.80 1.06 12.85
CA LEU A 271 22.75 1.90 11.63
C LEU A 271 22.85 3.39 11.99
N THR A 272 22.09 3.87 12.98
CA THR A 272 22.19 5.26 13.48
C THR A 272 23.63 5.59 13.90
N LYS A 273 24.24 4.74 14.76
CA LYS A 273 25.63 4.94 15.19
C LYS A 273 26.62 4.84 14.04
N ALA A 274 26.34 4.03 13.02
CA ALA A 274 27.19 3.95 11.84
C ALA A 274 27.09 5.22 10.98
N ALA A 275 25.91 5.82 10.87
CA ALA A 275 25.73 7.12 10.21
C ALA A 275 26.55 8.21 10.94
N GLU A 276 26.51 8.24 12.28
CA GLU A 276 27.33 9.14 13.10
C GLU A 276 28.84 8.91 12.88
N ASP A 277 29.30 7.64 12.90
CA ASP A 277 30.71 7.31 12.63
C ASP A 277 31.14 7.86 11.25
N ILE A 278 30.28 7.80 10.21
CA ILE A 278 30.59 8.36 8.88
C ILE A 278 30.67 9.89 8.90
N ARG A 279 29.74 10.58 9.57
CA ARG A 279 29.80 12.05 9.75
C ARG A 279 31.12 12.48 10.39
N HIS A 280 31.66 11.68 11.32
CA HIS A 280 32.96 11.88 11.93
C HIS A 280 34.14 11.32 11.13
N ARG A 281 33.95 11.01 9.82
CA ARG A 281 34.97 10.47 8.90
C ARG A 281 35.48 9.05 9.24
N HIS A 282 34.81 8.31 10.11
CA HIS A 282 35.19 6.94 10.50
C HIS A 282 34.50 5.86 9.69
N ARG A 283 34.62 5.95 8.35
CA ARG A 283 33.84 5.09 7.40
C ARG A 283 34.14 3.59 7.58
N THR A 284 35.39 3.22 7.88
CA THR A 284 35.74 1.81 8.12
C THR A 284 35.11 1.29 9.42
N LYS A 285 35.09 2.09 10.46
CA LYS A 285 34.44 1.76 11.74
C LYS A 285 32.95 1.57 11.57
N ALA A 286 32.29 2.42 10.76
CA ALA A 286 30.87 2.28 10.42
C ALA A 286 30.57 0.94 9.74
N LYS A 287 31.37 0.55 8.72
CA LYS A 287 31.21 -0.75 8.05
C LYS A 287 31.36 -1.93 9.01
N LEU A 288 32.38 -1.89 9.86
CA LEU A 288 32.61 -2.93 10.87
C LEU A 288 31.46 -3.01 11.88
N ARG A 289 30.92 -1.86 12.32
CA ARG A 289 29.76 -1.79 13.22
C ARG A 289 28.52 -2.45 12.61
N VAL A 290 28.18 -2.10 11.36
CA VAL A 290 27.01 -2.69 10.67
C VAL A 290 27.21 -4.19 10.46
N GLY A 291 28.40 -4.62 10.01
CA GLY A 291 28.71 -6.03 9.81
C GLY A 291 28.64 -6.84 11.12
N ALA A 292 29.27 -6.34 12.19
CA ALA A 292 29.23 -6.99 13.51
C ALA A 292 27.79 -7.04 14.07
N SER A 293 27.02 -5.96 13.91
CA SER A 293 25.62 -5.92 14.33
C SER A 293 24.77 -6.91 13.54
N ALA A 294 24.94 -7.01 12.23
CA ALA A 294 24.23 -7.97 11.40
C ALA A 294 24.53 -9.42 11.85
N LEU A 295 25.80 -9.75 12.07
CA LEU A 295 26.22 -11.08 12.56
C LEU A 295 25.65 -11.41 13.95
N LYS A 296 25.56 -10.41 14.84
CA LYS A 296 25.07 -10.60 16.20
C LYS A 296 23.55 -10.66 16.29
N ASN A 297 22.86 -9.81 15.52
CA ASN A 297 21.43 -9.53 15.71
C ASN A 297 20.53 -10.19 14.67
N ILE A 298 21.05 -10.79 13.59
CA ILE A 298 20.28 -11.44 12.55
C ILE A 298 20.63 -12.92 12.52
N ARG A 299 19.62 -13.78 12.57
CA ARG A 299 19.85 -15.24 12.46
C ARG A 299 20.57 -15.60 11.18
N LEU A 300 21.56 -16.49 11.27
CA LEU A 300 22.43 -16.87 10.15
C LEU A 300 21.67 -17.31 8.89
N LYS A 301 20.51 -17.94 9.08
CA LYS A 301 19.60 -18.34 7.98
C LYS A 301 19.14 -17.14 7.13
N ILE A 302 18.77 -16.05 7.77
CA ILE A 302 18.36 -14.80 7.10
C ILE A 302 19.57 -14.08 6.53
N LEU A 303 20.62 -13.97 7.34
CA LEU A 303 21.85 -13.31 6.93
C LEU A 303 22.43 -13.89 5.63
N ARG A 304 22.45 -15.21 5.48
CA ARG A 304 22.88 -15.87 4.24
C ARG A 304 22.05 -15.50 3.01
N GLN A 305 20.77 -15.20 3.18
CA GLN A 305 19.88 -14.82 2.08
C GLN A 305 20.03 -13.36 1.67
N VAL A 306 20.35 -12.47 2.63
CA VAL A 306 20.51 -11.03 2.37
C VAL A 306 21.97 -10.65 2.08
N MET A 307 22.95 -11.48 2.47
CA MET A 307 24.39 -11.22 2.24
C MET A 307 24.76 -10.94 0.78
N PRO A 308 24.25 -11.67 -0.22
CA PRO A 308 24.55 -11.35 -1.61
C PRO A 308 24.17 -9.93 -1.99
N ALA A 309 23.02 -9.46 -1.51
CA ALA A 309 22.56 -8.10 -1.77
C ALA A 309 23.40 -7.03 -1.07
N ILE A 310 23.83 -7.32 0.17
CA ILE A 310 24.71 -6.44 0.93
C ILE A 310 26.08 -6.30 0.21
N LEU A 311 26.62 -7.41 -0.30
CA LEU A 311 27.92 -7.43 -0.97
C LEU A 311 27.87 -6.81 -2.37
N GLN A 312 26.82 -7.10 -3.14
CA GLN A 312 26.66 -6.62 -4.52
C GLN A 312 26.07 -5.21 -4.57
N GLY A 313 25.40 -4.76 -3.51
CA GLY A 313 24.83 -3.41 -3.43
C GLY A 313 23.67 -3.17 -4.40
N ASN A 314 23.02 -4.25 -4.90
CA ASN A 314 21.91 -4.15 -5.82
C ASN A 314 20.63 -4.81 -5.26
N TYR A 315 19.48 -4.28 -5.68
CA TYR A 315 18.17 -4.73 -5.22
C TYR A 315 17.80 -6.13 -5.79
N GLU A 316 18.29 -6.47 -6.98
CA GLU A 316 18.02 -7.74 -7.64
C GLU A 316 18.44 -8.94 -6.78
N SER A 317 19.54 -8.82 -6.06
CA SER A 317 20.04 -9.86 -5.16
C SER A 317 19.16 -10.09 -3.92
N LEU A 318 18.22 -9.17 -3.62
CA LEU A 318 17.22 -9.32 -2.55
C LEU A 318 15.97 -10.07 -3.00
N LYS A 319 15.75 -10.25 -4.30
CA LYS A 319 14.55 -10.94 -4.82
C LYS A 319 14.26 -12.28 -4.15
N PRO A 320 15.24 -13.21 -3.99
CA PRO A 320 14.98 -14.51 -3.35
C PRO A 320 14.50 -14.40 -1.90
N PHE A 321 14.99 -13.38 -1.16
CA PHE A 321 14.53 -13.09 0.19
C PHE A 321 13.14 -12.45 0.16
N HIS A 322 12.94 -11.49 -0.72
CA HIS A 322 11.67 -10.78 -0.88
C HIS A 322 10.52 -11.73 -1.26
N TYR A 323 10.79 -12.75 -2.07
CA TYR A 323 9.79 -13.77 -2.41
C TYR A 323 9.38 -14.69 -1.25
N LYS A 324 10.10 -14.67 -0.12
CA LYS A 324 9.80 -15.42 1.09
C LYS A 324 9.26 -14.55 2.22
N THR A 325 9.06 -13.27 1.98
CA THR A 325 8.56 -12.33 3.00
C THR A 325 7.18 -11.81 2.66
N LEU A 326 6.32 -11.77 3.67
CA LEU A 326 5.00 -11.14 3.64
C LEU A 326 5.01 -9.96 4.60
N MET A 327 4.76 -8.76 4.09
CA MET A 327 4.56 -7.59 4.94
C MET A 327 3.11 -7.57 5.46
N ILE A 328 2.95 -7.35 6.75
CA ILE A 328 1.67 -6.98 7.34
C ILE A 328 1.78 -5.52 7.75
N GLY A 329 1.11 -4.66 6.99
CA GLY A 329 1.08 -3.23 7.22
C GLY A 329 -0.27 -2.79 7.77
N LEU A 330 -0.26 -1.76 8.59
CA LEU A 330 -1.44 -1.03 9.02
C LEU A 330 -1.29 0.42 8.61
N MET A 331 -2.34 0.99 8.03
CA MET A 331 -2.36 2.41 7.69
C MET A 331 -3.73 3.00 8.02
N HIS A 332 -3.75 3.91 8.99
CA HIS A 332 -4.97 4.57 9.43
C HIS A 332 -5.02 6.00 8.89
N PHE A 333 -5.76 6.20 7.81
CA PHE A 333 -5.99 7.53 7.26
C PHE A 333 -6.88 8.36 8.17
N MET A 334 -6.65 9.67 8.17
CA MET A 334 -7.49 10.60 8.93
C MET A 334 -8.79 10.90 8.21
N ASP A 335 -9.80 11.18 9.02
CA ASP A 335 -11.08 11.77 8.62
C ASP A 335 -11.38 13.03 9.44
N ALA A 336 -12.56 13.61 9.29
CA ALA A 336 -12.94 14.83 9.99
C ALA A 336 -13.02 14.68 11.51
N TYR A 337 -13.13 13.47 12.04
CA TYR A 337 -13.32 13.17 13.46
C TYR A 337 -12.02 12.88 14.21
N ASN A 338 -10.91 12.61 13.48
CA ASN A 338 -9.60 12.32 14.06
C ASN A 338 -8.47 13.11 13.38
N PHE A 339 -8.81 14.30 12.85
CA PHE A 339 -7.89 15.14 12.12
C PHE A 339 -6.79 15.71 13.02
N ASP A 340 -5.54 15.60 12.59
CA ASP A 340 -4.34 16.02 13.33
C ASP A 340 -3.35 16.71 12.39
N LEU A 341 -3.01 17.97 12.66
CA LEU A 341 -2.10 18.77 11.85
C LEU A 341 -0.65 18.24 11.88
N ALA A 342 -0.19 17.71 12.99
CA ALA A 342 1.16 17.15 13.08
C ALA A 342 1.33 15.92 12.17
N ARG A 343 0.25 15.18 11.94
CA ARG A 343 0.23 14.09 10.95
C ARG A 343 0.24 14.62 9.52
N VAL A 344 -0.44 15.74 9.26
CA VAL A 344 -0.44 16.38 7.93
C VAL A 344 0.94 16.87 7.57
N GLU A 345 1.63 17.56 8.48
CA GLU A 345 2.97 18.11 8.27
C GLU A 345 4.02 17.04 7.92
N ARG A 346 3.81 15.80 8.38
CA ARG A 346 4.71 14.68 8.14
C ARG A 346 4.19 13.70 7.09
N CYS A 347 3.18 14.10 6.30
CA CYS A 347 2.57 13.23 5.31
C CYS A 347 3.48 13.05 4.10
N THR A 348 3.82 11.82 3.77
CA THR A 348 4.59 11.46 2.57
C THR A 348 3.74 10.89 1.44
N ILE A 349 2.43 10.71 1.69
CA ILE A 349 1.48 10.26 0.67
C ILE A 349 0.69 11.47 0.18
N ASN A 350 0.94 11.86 -1.07
CA ASN A 350 0.40 13.10 -1.60
C ASN A 350 -0.27 12.87 -2.96
N TYR A 351 -1.32 13.63 -3.22
CA TYR A 351 -1.91 13.77 -4.54
C TYR A 351 -1.24 14.89 -5.33
N GLY A 352 -0.85 14.60 -6.57
CA GLY A 352 -0.47 15.62 -7.54
C GLY A 352 -1.67 16.12 -8.33
N PHE A 353 -1.69 17.42 -8.63
CA PHE A 353 -2.70 18.09 -9.46
C PHE A 353 -2.03 18.95 -10.54
N PRO A 354 -2.75 19.27 -11.62
CA PRO A 354 -2.27 20.23 -12.61
C PRO A 354 -1.87 21.57 -11.97
N GLY A 355 -0.91 22.27 -12.57
CA GLY A 355 -0.36 23.51 -12.02
C GLY A 355 0.57 23.30 -10.82
N GLY A 356 1.16 22.11 -10.66
CA GLY A 356 2.18 21.81 -9.65
C GLY A 356 1.68 21.71 -8.21
N LYS A 357 0.38 21.63 -7.99
CA LYS A 357 -0.17 21.50 -6.64
C LYS A 357 0.07 20.08 -6.12
N ILE A 358 0.57 19.99 -4.88
CA ILE A 358 0.75 18.75 -4.13
C ILE A 358 -0.07 18.86 -2.85
N VAL A 359 -0.93 17.87 -2.60
CA VAL A 359 -1.90 17.89 -1.48
C VAL A 359 -1.80 16.59 -0.69
N PRO A 360 -1.58 16.63 0.64
CA PRO A 360 -1.53 15.43 1.48
C PRO A 360 -2.81 14.61 1.37
N PHE A 361 -2.67 13.29 1.35
CA PHE A 361 -3.76 12.33 1.10
C PHE A 361 -4.99 12.57 1.98
N CYS A 362 -4.78 12.69 3.30
CA CYS A 362 -5.89 12.87 4.24
C CYS A 362 -6.60 14.22 4.04
N THR A 363 -5.83 15.32 3.87
CA THR A 363 -6.43 16.66 3.63
C THR A 363 -7.16 16.72 2.30
N MET A 364 -6.64 16.04 1.26
CA MET A 364 -7.34 15.93 0.00
C MET A 364 -8.73 15.32 0.19
N ASN A 365 -8.81 14.19 0.88
CA ASN A 365 -10.06 13.44 1.04
C ASN A 365 -11.06 14.10 2.00
N THR A 366 -10.58 14.85 2.99
CA THR A 366 -11.44 15.50 3.99
C THR A 366 -11.82 16.95 3.65
N LEU A 367 -10.88 17.74 3.12
CA LEU A 367 -11.04 19.18 2.99
C LEU A 367 -11.07 19.69 1.55
N HIS A 368 -10.27 19.11 0.66
CA HIS A 368 -9.95 19.76 -0.61
C HIS A 368 -10.61 19.12 -1.83
N ARG A 369 -11.05 17.85 -1.75
CA ARG A 369 -11.54 17.07 -2.90
C ARG A 369 -12.59 17.81 -3.72
N GLN A 370 -13.66 18.27 -3.08
CA GLN A 370 -14.76 18.92 -3.81
C GLN A 370 -14.31 20.19 -4.54
N LYS A 371 -13.46 21.02 -3.90
CA LYS A 371 -12.97 22.26 -4.49
C LYS A 371 -12.01 22.02 -5.63
N LEU A 372 -11.03 21.13 -5.44
CA LEU A 372 -10.01 20.86 -6.43
C LEU A 372 -10.56 20.08 -7.64
N GLU A 373 -11.33 19.03 -7.40
CA GLU A 373 -11.96 18.30 -8.51
C GLU A 373 -12.88 19.19 -9.33
N LYS A 374 -13.67 20.06 -8.68
CA LYS A 374 -14.55 21.00 -9.38
C LYS A 374 -13.77 22.03 -10.22
N GLN A 375 -12.56 22.41 -9.80
CA GLN A 375 -11.72 23.36 -10.54
C GLN A 375 -11.29 22.79 -11.92
N TYR A 376 -11.05 21.48 -11.99
CA TYR A 376 -10.57 20.78 -13.20
C TYR A 376 -11.64 19.91 -13.87
N ALA A 377 -12.85 19.84 -13.28
CA ALA A 377 -13.90 18.98 -13.76
C ALA A 377 -14.56 19.50 -15.03
N VAL A 378 -14.89 18.58 -15.92
CA VAL A 378 -15.74 18.87 -17.07
C VAL A 378 -17.20 18.73 -16.66
N PRO A 379 -18.10 19.67 -17.03
CA PRO A 379 -19.51 19.53 -16.79
C PRO A 379 -20.05 18.26 -17.46
N LEU A 380 -20.81 17.44 -16.74
CA LEU A 380 -21.50 16.30 -17.33
C LEU A 380 -22.47 16.77 -18.41
N SER A 381 -22.40 16.16 -19.58
CA SER A 381 -23.40 16.39 -20.63
C SER A 381 -24.82 16.10 -20.12
N LYS A 382 -25.84 16.70 -20.74
CA LYS A 382 -27.25 16.45 -20.36
C LYS A 382 -27.59 14.95 -20.43
N GLU A 383 -27.01 14.22 -21.35
CA GLU A 383 -27.21 12.77 -21.53
C GLU A 383 -26.53 11.94 -20.43
N ALA A 384 -25.30 12.28 -20.02
CA ALA A 384 -24.61 11.65 -18.91
C ALA A 384 -25.35 11.91 -17.57
N ARG A 385 -25.92 13.12 -17.38
CA ARG A 385 -26.75 13.43 -16.20
C ARG A 385 -28.03 12.59 -16.12
N LYS A 386 -28.62 12.17 -17.25
CA LYS A 386 -29.79 11.29 -17.26
C LYS A 386 -29.42 9.86 -16.84
N ARG A 387 -28.24 9.38 -17.19
CA ARG A 387 -27.75 8.03 -16.81
C ARG A 387 -27.36 7.90 -15.33
N THR A 388 -26.99 9.02 -14.68
CA THR A 388 -26.56 9.05 -13.27
C THR A 388 -27.69 9.38 -12.28
N LYS A 389 -28.87 9.75 -12.74
CA LYS A 389 -30.03 9.91 -11.85
C LYS A 389 -30.58 8.52 -11.49
N PRO A 390 -30.70 8.18 -10.18
CA PRO A 390 -31.43 7.00 -9.79
C PRO A 390 -32.86 7.13 -10.39
N LYS A 391 -33.33 6.09 -11.06
CA LYS A 391 -34.75 6.01 -11.43
C LYS A 391 -35.52 6.08 -10.11
N ARG A 392 -36.23 7.19 -9.92
CA ARG A 392 -37.24 7.28 -8.88
C ARG A 392 -38.40 6.45 -9.39
N GLU A 393 -38.56 5.27 -8.88
CA GLU A 393 -39.82 4.56 -8.77
C GLU A 393 -40.19 4.49 -7.30
#